data_4665c9d17e8dfe808a4537a1ec1e71b7
#
_entry.id   4665c9d17e8dfe808a4537a1ec1e71b7
#
_cell.length_a   1.000
_cell.length_b   1.000
_cell.length_c   1.000
_cell.angle_alpha   90.00
_cell.angle_beta   90.00
_cell.angle_gamma   90.00
#
_symmetry.space_group_name_H-M   'P 1'
#
loop_
_entity.id
_entity.type
_entity.pdbx_description
1 polymer ?
#
loop_
_entity_poly.entity_id
_entity_poly.type
_entity_poly.pdbx_seq_one_letter_code
_entity_poly.pdbx_strand_id
1 'polypeptide(L)'
;MIYVMSDIHGSRRRFDAVMEQIKLTDEDTLYILGDVIDRGEHGVELLQRIRAAKNMRMILGNHEYMMLCLLRADYDPADRTQEQRREHWYRNGGDVTHRDIKKLSEAERESLFDWIDALPTELDITVNGRRYKLVHAMPKELFYLAKRPQLGEKYFSVWDRQSGEAPLSGEYTMIFGHTTSHHY
;
A
#
# COMPACT_ATOMS: atom_id res chain seq x y z
N MET A 1 -10.77 -17.02 -9.59
CA MET A 1 -9.52 -17.24 -8.79
C MET A 1 -9.20 -16.05 -7.92
N ILE A 2 -8.24 -16.18 -6.98
CA ILE A 2 -7.75 -15.07 -6.16
C ILE A 2 -6.26 -14.88 -6.46
N TYR A 3 -5.89 -13.64 -6.76
CA TYR A 3 -4.52 -13.23 -7.02
C TYR A 3 -4.10 -12.17 -6.01
N VAL A 4 -2.81 -12.11 -5.70
CA VAL A 4 -2.23 -11.12 -4.80
C VAL A 4 -0.96 -10.56 -5.44
N MET A 5 -0.79 -9.24 -5.40
CA MET A 5 0.45 -8.55 -5.80
C MET A 5 0.74 -7.40 -4.87
N SER A 6 1.98 -6.92 -4.86
CA SER A 6 2.45 -5.80 -4.05
C SER A 6 3.54 -5.01 -4.76
N ASP A 7 3.85 -3.81 -4.26
CA ASP A 7 5.04 -3.04 -4.60
C ASP A 7 5.21 -2.80 -6.12
N ILE A 8 4.13 -2.34 -6.76
CA ILE A 8 4.07 -2.09 -8.21
C ILE A 8 4.95 -0.90 -8.61
N HIS A 9 5.01 0.13 -7.73
CA HIS A 9 5.86 1.31 -7.89
C HIS A 9 5.80 1.95 -9.27
N GLY A 10 4.60 2.30 -9.74
CA GLY A 10 4.38 3.02 -11.00
C GLY A 10 4.82 2.25 -12.26
N SER A 11 5.12 0.96 -12.15
CA SER A 11 5.57 0.13 -13.26
C SER A 11 4.40 -0.42 -14.08
N ARG A 12 3.80 0.43 -14.93
CA ARG A 12 2.70 0.02 -15.82
C ARG A 12 3.06 -1.20 -16.65
N ARG A 13 4.26 -1.24 -17.23
CA ARG A 13 4.69 -2.37 -18.06
C ARG A 13 4.65 -3.70 -17.32
N ARG A 14 5.10 -3.73 -16.06
CA ARG A 14 5.07 -4.97 -15.24
C ARG A 14 3.64 -5.32 -14.84
N PHE A 15 2.85 -4.32 -14.45
CA PHE A 15 1.44 -4.50 -14.12
C PHE A 15 0.68 -5.10 -15.30
N ASP A 16 0.79 -4.50 -16.49
CA ASP A 16 0.11 -4.97 -17.70
C ASP A 16 0.54 -6.40 -18.08
N ALA A 17 1.84 -6.72 -17.99
CA ALA A 17 2.35 -8.07 -18.27
C ALA A 17 1.75 -9.12 -17.31
N VAL A 18 1.59 -8.80 -16.03
CA VAL A 18 0.91 -9.68 -15.07
C VAL A 18 -0.57 -9.82 -15.43
N MET A 19 -1.26 -8.70 -15.76
CA MET A 19 -2.68 -8.74 -16.14
C MET A 19 -2.92 -9.59 -17.39
N GLU A 20 -2.05 -9.51 -18.39
CA GLU A 20 -2.09 -10.37 -19.59
C GLU A 20 -1.90 -11.85 -19.25
N GLN A 21 -1.03 -12.15 -18.30
CA GLN A 21 -0.75 -13.53 -17.88
C GLN A 21 -1.89 -14.14 -17.08
N ILE A 22 -2.46 -13.41 -16.10
CA ILE A 22 -3.53 -13.93 -15.24
C ILE A 22 -4.90 -13.88 -15.91
N LYS A 23 -5.10 -13.05 -16.94
CA LYS A 23 -6.36 -12.88 -17.69
C LYS A 23 -7.56 -12.71 -16.75
N LEU A 24 -7.44 -11.75 -15.82
CA LEU A 24 -8.42 -11.49 -14.77
C LEU A 24 -9.84 -11.36 -15.33
N THR A 25 -10.76 -12.19 -14.84
CA THR A 25 -12.18 -12.18 -15.20
C THR A 25 -13.02 -11.51 -14.12
N ASP A 26 -14.30 -11.27 -14.37
CA ASP A 26 -15.22 -10.68 -13.38
C ASP A 26 -15.45 -11.58 -12.15
N GLU A 27 -15.19 -12.89 -12.27
CA GLU A 27 -15.29 -13.86 -11.17
C GLU A 27 -14.01 -13.93 -10.30
N ASP A 28 -12.92 -13.34 -10.78
CA ASP A 28 -11.65 -13.33 -10.10
C ASP A 28 -11.52 -12.10 -9.20
N THR A 29 -10.66 -12.18 -8.20
CA THR A 29 -10.30 -11.03 -7.36
C THR A 29 -8.79 -10.85 -7.31
N LEU A 30 -8.33 -9.63 -7.57
CA LEU A 30 -6.95 -9.23 -7.40
C LEU A 30 -6.81 -8.34 -6.15
N TYR A 31 -6.02 -8.79 -5.19
CA TYR A 31 -5.63 -8.01 -4.03
C TYR A 31 -4.28 -7.34 -4.27
N ILE A 32 -4.19 -6.04 -3.95
CA ILE A 32 -2.99 -5.23 -4.10
C ILE A 32 -2.57 -4.74 -2.72
N LEU A 33 -1.40 -5.18 -2.28
CA LEU A 33 -0.93 -4.95 -0.92
C LEU A 33 -0.17 -3.63 -0.77
N GLY A 34 -0.62 -2.57 -1.45
CA GLY A 34 -0.04 -1.24 -1.37
C GLY A 34 1.16 -1.01 -2.28
N ASP A 35 1.77 0.16 -2.15
CA ASP A 35 2.95 0.62 -2.89
C ASP A 35 2.77 0.58 -4.42
N VAL A 36 1.66 1.15 -4.87
CA VAL A 36 1.34 1.30 -6.29
C VAL A 36 2.10 2.47 -6.91
N ILE A 37 2.30 3.55 -6.14
CA ILE A 37 2.92 4.80 -6.57
C ILE A 37 4.44 4.82 -6.35
N ASP A 38 5.05 5.90 -6.79
CA ASP A 38 6.46 6.27 -6.64
C ASP A 38 7.44 5.44 -7.50
N ARG A 39 8.63 5.99 -7.71
CA ARG A 39 9.72 5.40 -8.50
C ARG A 39 9.42 5.35 -10.01
N GLY A 40 8.31 4.76 -10.42
CA GLY A 40 7.88 4.71 -11.83
C GLY A 40 6.87 5.81 -12.16
N GLU A 41 6.74 6.11 -13.45
CA GLU A 41 6.00 7.29 -13.96
C GLU A 41 4.48 7.12 -14.06
N HIS A 42 3.95 5.92 -13.80
CA HIS A 42 2.52 5.63 -14.01
C HIS A 42 1.73 5.37 -12.72
N GLY A 43 2.25 5.78 -11.56
CA GLY A 43 1.63 5.47 -10.26
C GLY A 43 0.20 5.99 -10.13
N VAL A 44 -0.06 7.24 -10.50
CA VAL A 44 -1.39 7.85 -10.42
C VAL A 44 -2.36 7.19 -11.40
N GLU A 45 -1.92 6.91 -12.63
CA GLU A 45 -2.70 6.17 -13.63
C GLU A 45 -3.13 4.79 -13.10
N LEU A 46 -2.18 4.06 -12.49
CA LEU A 46 -2.45 2.75 -11.92
C LEU A 46 -3.43 2.81 -10.74
N LEU A 47 -3.29 3.79 -9.84
CA LEU A 47 -4.27 4.01 -8.77
C LEU A 47 -5.68 4.23 -9.30
N GLN A 48 -5.82 5.07 -10.35
CA GLN A 48 -7.12 5.32 -10.98
C GLN A 48 -7.71 4.05 -11.62
N ARG A 49 -6.89 3.25 -12.30
CA ARG A 49 -7.30 1.94 -12.87
C ARG A 49 -7.77 0.97 -11.79
N ILE A 50 -7.00 0.85 -10.69
CA ILE A 50 -7.33 -0.03 -9.56
C ILE A 50 -8.62 0.41 -8.89
N ARG A 51 -8.76 1.72 -8.63
CA ARG A 51 -9.98 2.30 -8.04
C ARG A 51 -11.24 2.05 -8.86
N ALA A 52 -11.12 2.12 -10.19
CA ALA A 52 -12.24 1.92 -11.11
C ALA A 52 -12.63 0.44 -11.29
N ALA A 53 -11.74 -0.49 -10.99
CA ALA A 53 -11.95 -1.91 -11.19
C ALA A 53 -12.85 -2.51 -10.09
N LYS A 54 -13.90 -3.25 -10.48
CA LYS A 54 -14.84 -3.88 -9.54
C LYS A 54 -14.24 -5.06 -8.80
N ASN A 55 -13.28 -5.72 -9.40
CA ASN A 55 -12.65 -6.95 -8.94
C ASN A 55 -11.21 -6.76 -8.45
N MET A 56 -10.79 -5.53 -8.24
CA MET A 56 -9.53 -5.20 -7.57
C MET A 56 -9.80 -4.64 -6.17
N ARG A 57 -8.99 -5.05 -5.21
CA ARG A 57 -9.03 -4.59 -3.82
C ARG A 57 -7.64 -4.18 -3.41
N MET A 58 -7.50 -2.98 -2.85
CA MET A 58 -6.21 -2.45 -2.43
C MET A 58 -6.20 -2.21 -0.92
N ILE A 59 -5.06 -2.43 -0.30
CA ILE A 59 -4.75 -1.97 1.05
C ILE A 59 -3.71 -0.87 0.99
N LEU A 60 -3.60 -0.10 2.06
CA LEU A 60 -2.67 1.02 2.16
C LEU A 60 -1.22 0.53 2.23
N GLY A 61 -0.33 1.10 1.41
CA GLY A 61 1.12 0.94 1.49
C GLY A 61 1.80 2.17 2.12
N ASN A 62 3.08 2.04 2.47
CA ASN A 62 3.80 3.17 3.05
C ASN A 62 4.06 4.30 2.06
N HIS A 63 4.09 4.03 0.77
CA HIS A 63 4.26 5.06 -0.25
C HIS A 63 3.00 5.93 -0.38
N GLU A 64 1.81 5.36 -0.40
CA GLU A 64 0.55 6.10 -0.33
C GLU A 64 0.43 6.87 0.99
N TYR A 65 0.85 6.27 2.10
CA TYR A 65 0.88 6.92 3.42
C TYR A 65 1.80 8.15 3.44
N MET A 66 3.04 8.07 2.89
CA MET A 66 3.95 9.20 2.77
C MET A 66 3.36 10.35 1.94
N MET A 67 2.71 10.03 0.84
CA MET A 67 2.02 11.00 0.00
C MET A 67 0.96 11.77 0.81
N LEU A 68 0.11 11.06 1.56
CA LEU A 68 -0.90 11.70 2.41
C LEU A 68 -0.26 12.55 3.52
N CYS A 69 0.83 12.10 4.16
CA CYS A 69 1.57 12.88 5.15
C CYS A 69 2.07 14.23 4.60
N LEU A 70 2.43 14.29 3.31
CA LEU A 70 2.87 15.55 2.70
C LEU A 70 1.69 16.42 2.24
N LEU A 71 0.66 15.81 1.64
CA LEU A 71 -0.34 16.52 0.86
C LEU A 71 -1.65 16.80 1.62
N ARG A 72 -1.85 16.17 2.78
CA ARG A 72 -2.97 16.44 3.68
C ARG A 72 -2.48 17.09 4.97
N ALA A 73 -3.17 18.15 5.40
CA ALA A 73 -2.92 18.75 6.70
C ALA A 73 -3.20 17.74 7.82
N ASP A 74 -2.39 17.83 8.89
CA ASP A 74 -2.56 17.07 10.13
C ASP A 74 -2.55 15.53 10.01
N TYR A 75 -2.03 15.01 8.87
CA TYR A 75 -1.96 13.58 8.63
C TYR A 75 -0.69 12.91 9.20
N ASP A 76 0.40 13.67 9.39
CA ASP A 76 1.68 13.11 9.83
C ASP A 76 1.81 12.99 11.35
N PRO A 77 1.77 11.78 11.92
CA PRO A 77 1.88 11.58 13.38
C PRO A 77 3.27 11.87 13.94
N ALA A 78 4.28 12.02 13.08
CA ALA A 78 5.66 12.37 13.50
C ALA A 78 5.88 13.88 13.64
N ASP A 79 4.84 14.70 13.45
CA ASP A 79 4.89 16.16 13.52
C ASP A 79 6.06 16.79 12.74
N ARG A 80 6.34 16.22 11.56
CA ARG A 80 7.39 16.72 10.66
C ARG A 80 6.97 18.03 10.00
N THR A 81 7.93 18.93 9.76
CA THR A 81 7.69 20.10 8.91
C THR A 81 7.36 19.67 7.47
N GLN A 82 6.71 20.58 6.72
CA GLN A 82 6.38 20.34 5.30
C GLN A 82 7.62 19.97 4.47
N GLU A 83 8.77 20.56 4.76
CA GLU A 83 10.01 20.25 4.07
C GLU A 83 10.54 18.86 4.42
N GLN A 84 10.52 18.48 5.70
CA GLN A 84 10.91 17.15 6.14
C GLN A 84 10.01 16.04 5.57
N ARG A 85 8.69 16.30 5.47
CA ARG A 85 7.74 15.37 4.82
C ARG A 85 8.07 15.19 3.35
N ARG A 86 8.34 16.31 2.64
CA ARG A 86 8.72 16.28 1.22
C ARG A 86 10.03 15.57 0.99
N GLU A 87 11.08 15.88 1.75
CA GLU A 87 12.36 15.18 1.67
C GLU A 87 12.21 13.69 1.91
N HIS A 88 11.44 13.32 2.93
CA HIS A 88 11.22 11.92 3.27
C HIS A 88 10.57 11.17 2.12
N TRP A 89 9.49 11.71 1.54
CA TRP A 89 8.80 11.10 0.41
C TRP A 89 9.65 11.08 -0.86
N TYR A 90 10.36 12.16 -1.18
CA TYR A 90 11.19 12.25 -2.38
C TYR A 90 12.40 11.32 -2.35
N ARG A 91 13.03 11.11 -1.20
CA ARG A 91 14.09 10.09 -1.04
C ARG A 91 13.58 8.68 -1.33
N ASN A 92 12.29 8.45 -1.24
CA ASN A 92 11.65 7.19 -1.56
C ASN A 92 11.09 7.13 -3.00
N GLY A 93 11.34 8.16 -3.83
CA GLY A 93 10.93 8.23 -5.23
C GLY A 93 9.57 8.86 -5.47
N GLY A 94 9.06 9.67 -4.53
CA GLY A 94 7.75 10.32 -4.59
C GLY A 94 7.68 11.55 -5.50
N ASP A 95 8.80 12.05 -5.99
CA ASP A 95 8.85 13.22 -6.86
C ASP A 95 8.09 13.01 -8.18
N VAL A 96 8.14 11.82 -8.74
CA VAL A 96 7.41 11.46 -9.97
C VAL A 96 5.89 11.49 -9.73
N THR A 97 5.43 10.88 -8.65
CA THR A 97 4.01 10.88 -8.25
C THR A 97 3.53 12.30 -7.95
N HIS A 98 4.32 13.09 -7.24
CA HIS A 98 3.94 14.47 -6.90
C HIS A 98 3.76 15.33 -8.16
N ARG A 99 4.59 15.15 -9.20
CA ARG A 99 4.39 15.83 -10.50
C ARG A 99 3.07 15.47 -11.15
N ASP A 100 2.67 14.20 -11.08
CA ASP A 100 1.42 13.73 -11.68
C ASP A 100 0.20 14.16 -10.89
N ILE A 101 0.25 14.14 -9.56
CA ILE A 101 -0.80 14.68 -8.68
C ILE A 101 -1.07 16.16 -8.99
N LYS A 102 -0.04 16.96 -9.28
CA LYS A 102 -0.21 18.39 -9.62
C LYS A 102 -0.94 18.63 -10.94
N LYS A 103 -1.02 17.65 -11.82
CA LYS A 103 -1.75 17.74 -13.09
C LYS A 103 -3.26 17.51 -12.92
N LEU A 104 -3.67 16.91 -11.82
CA LEU A 104 -5.08 16.68 -11.50
C LEU A 104 -5.75 17.98 -11.05
N SER A 105 -7.03 18.12 -11.36
CA SER A 105 -7.87 19.15 -10.74
C SER A 105 -7.95 18.97 -9.23
N GLU A 106 -8.34 20.02 -8.50
CA GLU A 106 -8.51 19.94 -7.06
C GLU A 106 -9.51 18.86 -6.66
N ALA A 107 -10.65 18.80 -7.33
CA ALA A 107 -11.68 17.79 -7.06
C ALA A 107 -11.19 16.35 -7.29
N GLU A 108 -10.41 16.11 -8.35
CA GLU A 108 -9.81 14.80 -8.62
C GLU A 108 -8.80 14.41 -7.55
N ARG A 109 -7.96 15.36 -7.11
CA ARG A 109 -6.98 15.14 -6.04
C ARG A 109 -7.66 14.78 -4.73
N GLU A 110 -8.61 15.59 -4.27
CA GLU A 110 -9.31 15.35 -3.01
C GLU A 110 -10.05 14.01 -3.05
N SER A 111 -10.75 13.73 -4.14
CA SER A 111 -11.42 12.44 -4.34
C SER A 111 -10.46 11.24 -4.33
N LEU A 112 -9.24 11.41 -4.87
CA LEU A 112 -8.21 10.37 -4.84
C LEU A 112 -7.65 10.19 -3.42
N PHE A 113 -7.38 11.29 -2.73
CA PHE A 113 -6.86 11.28 -1.35
C PHE A 113 -7.85 10.68 -0.37
N ASP A 114 -9.15 11.02 -0.48
CA ASP A 114 -10.21 10.43 0.34
C ASP A 114 -10.30 8.92 0.14
N TRP A 115 -10.20 8.47 -1.11
CA TRP A 115 -10.20 7.05 -1.40
C TRP A 115 -8.97 6.32 -0.82
N ILE A 116 -7.76 6.92 -0.93
CA ILE A 116 -6.54 6.33 -0.39
C ILE A 116 -6.58 6.30 1.13
N ASP A 117 -7.05 7.36 1.77
CA ASP A 117 -7.17 7.42 3.24
C ASP A 117 -8.16 6.39 3.81
N ALA A 118 -9.20 6.10 3.05
CA ALA A 118 -10.19 5.08 3.39
C ALA A 118 -9.71 3.64 3.16
N LEU A 119 -8.53 3.42 2.56
CA LEU A 119 -7.99 2.08 2.35
C LEU A 119 -7.71 1.37 3.68
N PRO A 120 -8.09 0.10 3.82
CA PRO A 120 -7.71 -0.68 4.99
C PRO A 120 -6.19 -0.92 5.00
N THR A 121 -5.61 -1.16 6.17
CA THR A 121 -4.19 -1.56 6.32
C THR A 121 -4.01 -3.08 6.29
N GLU A 122 -5.09 -3.84 6.42
CA GLU A 122 -5.10 -5.31 6.36
C GLU A 122 -6.45 -5.83 5.88
N LEU A 123 -6.46 -7.05 5.36
CA LEU A 123 -7.65 -7.80 4.99
C LEU A 123 -7.51 -9.26 5.41
N ASP A 124 -8.59 -9.83 5.94
CA ASP A 124 -8.71 -11.28 6.20
C ASP A 124 -9.51 -11.93 5.08
N ILE A 125 -8.98 -13.00 4.50
CA ILE A 125 -9.66 -13.79 3.48
C ILE A 125 -9.59 -15.28 3.82
N THR A 126 -10.57 -16.05 3.35
CA THR A 126 -10.57 -17.50 3.47
C THR A 126 -10.64 -18.13 2.08
N VAL A 127 -9.69 -19.00 1.77
CA VAL A 127 -9.62 -19.72 0.49
C VAL A 127 -9.50 -21.19 0.78
N ASN A 128 -10.44 -21.99 0.27
CA ASN A 128 -10.48 -23.44 0.48
C ASN A 128 -10.34 -23.85 1.97
N GLY A 129 -11.01 -23.13 2.87
CA GLY A 129 -10.99 -23.38 4.30
C GLY A 129 -9.73 -22.91 5.04
N ARG A 130 -8.75 -22.34 4.35
CA ARG A 130 -7.53 -21.75 4.95
C ARG A 130 -7.70 -20.25 5.09
N ARG A 131 -7.32 -19.72 6.25
CA ARG A 131 -7.34 -18.29 6.54
C ARG A 131 -6.03 -17.66 6.08
N TYR A 132 -6.15 -16.49 5.45
CA TYR A 132 -5.02 -15.65 5.05
C TYR A 132 -5.24 -14.23 5.56
N LYS A 133 -4.19 -13.63 6.09
CA LYS A 133 -4.16 -12.21 6.43
C LYS A 133 -3.26 -11.48 5.43
N LEU A 134 -3.85 -10.54 4.71
CA LEU A 134 -3.17 -9.71 3.73
C LEU A 134 -2.79 -8.40 4.40
N VAL A 135 -1.52 -8.05 4.40
CA VAL A 135 -0.97 -6.83 5.00
C VAL A 135 0.05 -6.21 4.05
N HIS A 136 0.29 -4.90 4.18
CA HIS A 136 1.45 -4.32 3.49
C HIS A 136 2.75 -4.69 4.21
N ALA A 137 2.85 -4.39 5.49
CA ALA A 137 4.02 -4.68 6.31
C ALA A 137 3.69 -5.57 7.52
N MET A 138 2.90 -5.09 8.48
CA MET A 138 2.61 -5.80 9.73
C MET A 138 1.11 -5.83 10.05
N PRO A 139 0.59 -6.94 10.60
CA PRO A 139 -0.79 -7.01 11.05
C PRO A 139 -0.99 -6.20 12.34
N LYS A 140 -2.14 -5.56 12.48
CA LYS A 140 -2.48 -4.67 13.61
C LYS A 140 -2.40 -5.34 14.96
N GLU A 141 -2.75 -6.61 15.05
CA GLU A 141 -2.70 -7.39 16.28
C GLU A 141 -1.30 -7.49 16.88
N LEU A 142 -0.25 -7.24 16.07
CA LEU A 142 1.14 -7.20 16.52
C LEU A 142 1.60 -5.78 16.89
N PHE A 143 0.72 -4.80 16.95
CA PHE A 143 1.09 -3.42 17.27
C PHE A 143 1.80 -3.27 18.63
N TYR A 144 1.56 -4.18 19.58
CA TYR A 144 2.30 -4.22 20.86
C TYR A 144 3.81 -4.42 20.69
N LEU A 145 4.28 -4.87 19.51
CA LEU A 145 5.70 -5.01 19.15
C LEU A 145 6.28 -3.76 18.47
N ALA A 146 5.49 -2.70 18.30
CA ALA A 146 5.90 -1.51 17.57
C ALA A 146 7.14 -0.87 18.17
N LYS A 147 8.15 -0.61 17.35
CA LYS A 147 9.37 0.10 17.75
C LYS A 147 9.09 1.59 18.03
N ARG A 148 8.04 2.14 17.44
CA ARG A 148 7.63 3.55 17.53
C ARG A 148 6.13 3.66 17.76
N PRO A 149 5.61 3.18 18.92
CA PRO A 149 4.16 3.15 19.16
C PRO A 149 3.51 4.54 19.18
N GLN A 150 4.27 5.60 19.45
CA GLN A 150 3.79 6.99 19.41
C GLN A 150 3.36 7.44 18.00
N LEU A 151 3.78 6.74 16.93
CA LEU A 151 3.38 7.02 15.56
C LEU A 151 2.06 6.34 15.14
N GLY A 152 1.50 5.52 16.05
CA GLY A 152 0.21 4.89 15.87
C GLY A 152 0.19 3.60 15.05
N GLU A 153 -0.94 2.91 15.14
CA GLU A 153 -1.14 1.59 14.51
C GLU A 153 -1.06 1.65 12.97
N LYS A 154 -1.64 2.69 12.34
CA LYS A 154 -1.61 2.85 10.87
C LYS A 154 -0.16 2.93 10.37
N TYR A 155 0.69 3.71 11.05
CA TYR A 155 2.12 3.78 10.74
C TYR A 155 2.78 2.41 10.88
N PHE A 156 2.56 1.73 12.01
CA PHE A 156 3.10 0.39 12.25
C PHE A 156 2.73 -0.59 11.16
N SER A 157 1.47 -0.62 10.75
CA SER A 157 0.96 -1.58 9.77
C SER A 157 1.54 -1.41 8.37
N VAL A 158 2.03 -0.19 8.02
CA VAL A 158 2.60 0.07 6.70
C VAL A 158 4.12 0.19 6.68
N TRP A 159 4.79 0.30 7.87
CA TRP A 159 6.23 0.58 7.94
C TRP A 159 7.06 -0.45 8.69
N ASP A 160 6.53 -1.04 9.76
CA ASP A 160 7.35 -1.91 10.60
C ASP A 160 7.65 -3.23 9.85
N ARG A 161 8.82 -3.78 10.12
CA ARG A 161 9.28 -5.02 9.49
C ARG A 161 9.29 -6.14 10.50
N GLN A 162 8.83 -7.30 10.07
CA GLN A 162 8.93 -8.49 10.86
C GLN A 162 10.41 -8.79 11.15
N SER A 163 10.75 -8.89 12.44
CA SER A 163 11.94 -9.61 12.86
C SER A 163 11.56 -11.09 12.96
N GLY A 164 12.42 -12.01 12.55
CA GLY A 164 12.12 -13.45 12.54
C GLY A 164 11.68 -14.08 13.86
N GLU A 165 11.55 -13.26 14.92
CA GLU A 165 11.11 -13.63 16.27
C GLU A 165 9.64 -13.29 16.57
N ALA A 166 8.91 -12.63 15.64
CA ALA A 166 7.52 -12.29 15.88
C ALA A 166 6.67 -13.57 15.86
N PRO A 167 5.94 -13.87 16.93
CA PRO A 167 5.05 -15.03 16.97
C PRO A 167 3.87 -14.77 16.03
N LEU A 168 3.95 -15.28 14.81
CA LEU A 168 2.76 -15.36 13.95
C LEU A 168 1.83 -16.40 14.57
N SER A 169 0.55 -16.05 14.74
CA SER A 169 -0.43 -17.02 15.20
C SER A 169 -0.50 -18.14 14.14
N GLY A 170 -0.52 -19.40 14.57
CA GLY A 170 -0.70 -20.54 13.67
C GLY A 170 -2.10 -20.60 13.03
N GLU A 171 -2.94 -19.58 13.25
CA GLU A 171 -4.34 -19.54 12.81
C GLU A 171 -4.53 -19.07 11.37
N TYR A 172 -3.54 -18.40 10.80
CA TYR A 172 -3.59 -17.90 9.41
C TYR A 172 -2.22 -17.90 8.75
N THR A 173 -2.21 -17.85 7.43
CA THR A 173 -1.00 -17.54 6.64
C THR A 173 -0.96 -16.05 6.33
N MET A 174 0.11 -15.37 6.72
CA MET A 174 0.32 -13.97 6.37
C MET A 174 0.91 -13.84 4.96
N ILE A 175 0.33 -12.96 4.15
CA ILE A 175 0.88 -12.53 2.85
C ILE A 175 1.18 -11.04 2.96
N PHE A 176 2.40 -10.65 2.67
CA PHE A 176 2.88 -9.29 2.85
C PHE A 176 3.75 -8.80 1.68
N GLY A 177 3.92 -7.48 1.57
CA GLY A 177 4.84 -6.77 0.67
C GLY A 177 5.97 -6.08 1.42
N HIS A 178 6.30 -4.84 1.03
CA HIS A 178 7.19 -3.91 1.76
C HIS A 178 8.63 -4.39 1.96
N THR A 179 8.83 -5.64 2.30
CA THR A 179 10.14 -6.18 2.64
C THR A 179 10.67 -7.04 1.50
N THR A 180 11.77 -6.62 0.89
CA THR A 180 12.45 -7.40 -0.14
C THR A 180 13.00 -8.67 0.48
N SER A 181 12.49 -9.83 0.06
CA SER A 181 12.96 -11.12 0.54
C SER A 181 14.06 -11.64 -0.37
N HIS A 182 15.30 -11.44 0.02
CA HIS A 182 16.41 -12.19 -0.56
C HIS A 182 16.72 -13.50 0.20
N HIS A 183 15.91 -13.85 1.19
CA HIS A 183 16.24 -14.90 2.17
C HIS A 183 15.04 -15.76 2.61
N TYR A 184 14.00 -15.92 1.75
CA TYR A 184 12.92 -16.90 2.01
C TYR A 184 12.93 -17.98 0.96
#